data_910de93ac3ba7453a1e064e9b1c12c56
#
_entry.id   910de93ac3ba7453a1e064e9b1c12c56
#
_cell.length_a   1.000
_cell.length_b   1.000
_cell.length_c   1.000
_cell.angle_alpha   90.00
_cell.angle_beta   90.00
_cell.angle_gamma   90.00
#
_symmetry.space_group_name_H-M   'P 1'
#
loop_
_entity.id
_entity.type
_entity.pdbx_description
1 polymer ?
#
loop_
_entity_poly.entity_id
_entity_poly.type
_entity_poly.pdbx_seq_one_letter_code
_entity_poly.pdbx_strand_id
1 'polypeptide(L)'
;MKNLLSVRKNVLQLFTLLLGMASLSSCLKDNGNNTQAPVAGLMAFNLSPDAPAIGFTLSGNNFTNTPLAYTNYTGGYLGIYAGTRPVVAFDAISGNVLAGSDYTFDQEKYYSLFLVKDTSYHNILVRDKIDTLAGTSGIAYVRYINAVPGLGSPVVKITQNGNDVINGNANFGTVSDFSAVQAGQITIKINSNDTLQVERTISVDERKVYTALLSGKPGVSDSSKAVSIKYITNGTLSPDSTANGLGRINGRTIAIH
;
A
#
# COMPACT_ATOMS: atom_id res chain seq x y z
N MET A 1 78.77 28.96 -0.73
CA MET A 1 77.50 29.66 -1.00
C MET A 1 76.54 28.93 -1.93
N LYS A 2 76.93 27.85 -2.67
CA LYS A 2 76.02 27.11 -3.58
C LYS A 2 75.03 26.15 -2.89
N ASN A 3 75.32 25.66 -1.70
CA ASN A 3 74.48 24.69 -1.00
C ASN A 3 73.27 25.27 -0.28
N LEU A 4 73.30 26.55 0.11
CA LEU A 4 72.15 27.19 0.80
C LEU A 4 71.01 27.56 -0.14
N LEU A 5 71.29 27.82 -1.43
CA LEU A 5 70.28 28.11 -2.44
C LEU A 5 69.49 26.85 -2.89
N SER A 6 70.12 25.71 -2.89
CA SER A 6 69.47 24.42 -3.22
C SER A 6 68.50 23.99 -2.13
N VAL A 7 68.88 24.13 -0.84
CA VAL A 7 68.02 23.79 0.29
C VAL A 7 66.76 24.68 0.33
N ARG A 8 66.92 25.97 0.06
CA ARG A 8 65.76 26.94 0.00
C ARG A 8 64.79 26.58 -1.13
N LYS A 9 65.26 26.17 -2.30
CA LYS A 9 64.42 25.75 -3.41
C LYS A 9 63.61 24.49 -3.08
N ASN A 10 64.23 23.52 -2.46
CA ASN A 10 63.55 22.24 -2.11
C ASN A 10 62.53 22.46 -0.96
N VAL A 11 62.83 23.32 0.02
CA VAL A 11 61.89 23.67 1.09
C VAL A 11 60.69 24.42 0.54
N LEU A 12 60.91 25.36 -0.41
CA LEU A 12 59.82 26.12 -1.05
C LEU A 12 58.93 25.22 -1.90
N GLN A 13 59.51 24.24 -2.62
CA GLN A 13 58.72 23.22 -3.39
C GLN A 13 57.95 22.29 -2.48
N LEU A 14 58.48 21.91 -1.34
CA LEU A 14 57.76 21.08 -0.36
C LEU A 14 56.57 21.81 0.27
N PHE A 15 56.76 23.14 0.54
CA PHE A 15 55.71 23.98 1.12
C PHE A 15 54.57 24.22 0.14
N THR A 16 54.85 24.42 -1.16
CA THR A 16 53.81 24.55 -2.21
C THR A 16 53.08 23.24 -2.44
N LEU A 17 53.73 22.08 -2.31
CA LEU A 17 53.07 20.77 -2.42
C LEU A 17 52.15 20.51 -1.24
N LEU A 18 52.58 20.89 0.00
CA LEU A 18 51.71 20.74 1.19
C LEU A 18 50.50 21.69 1.16
N LEU A 19 50.63 22.88 0.65
CA LEU A 19 49.50 23.84 0.50
C LEU A 19 48.48 23.35 -0.56
N GLY A 20 48.93 22.67 -1.62
CA GLY A 20 48.09 22.08 -2.66
C GLY A 20 47.24 20.89 -2.18
N MET A 21 47.69 20.15 -1.18
CA MET A 21 46.94 19.04 -0.59
C MET A 21 45.90 19.50 0.43
N ALA A 22 46.06 20.65 1.05
CA ALA A 22 45.09 21.19 2.01
C ALA A 22 43.83 21.75 1.34
N SER A 23 43.88 22.08 0.05
CA SER A 23 42.72 22.57 -0.70
C SER A 23 41.78 21.49 -1.25
N LEU A 24 42.19 20.23 -1.21
CA LEU A 24 41.35 19.11 -1.69
C LEU A 24 40.45 18.50 -0.59
N SER A 25 40.62 18.89 0.66
CA SER A 25 39.79 18.40 1.77
C SER A 25 38.52 19.25 2.01
N SER A 26 38.30 20.32 1.22
CA SER A 26 37.15 21.22 1.41
C SER A 26 35.86 20.78 0.69
N CYS A 27 35.89 19.70 -0.10
CA CYS A 27 34.71 19.23 -0.82
C CYS A 27 34.01 18.01 -0.20
N LEU A 28 34.43 17.56 1.00
CA LEU A 28 33.76 16.51 1.74
C LEU A 28 33.11 17.03 3.03
N LYS A 29 32.54 18.24 2.98
CA LYS A 29 31.51 18.60 3.93
C LYS A 29 30.23 17.96 3.42
N ASP A 30 30.03 16.71 3.72
CA ASP A 30 28.73 16.07 3.73
C ASP A 30 27.85 16.95 4.63
N ASN A 31 27.17 17.91 4.01
CA ASN A 31 26.03 18.54 4.64
C ASN A 31 25.03 17.42 4.83
N GLY A 32 24.98 16.86 6.03
CA GLY A 32 24.08 15.79 6.43
C GLY A 32 22.58 16.13 6.34
N ASN A 33 22.19 16.83 5.30
CA ASN A 33 20.86 16.80 4.73
C ASN A 33 20.76 15.54 3.86
N ASN A 34 20.73 14.41 4.51
CA ASN A 34 20.17 13.19 3.92
C ASN A 34 18.66 13.48 3.74
N THR A 35 18.33 14.30 2.75
CA THR A 35 16.95 14.49 2.31
C THR A 35 16.52 13.14 1.71
N GLN A 36 16.12 12.24 2.60
CA GLN A 36 15.53 10.99 2.18
C GLN A 36 14.38 11.33 1.24
N ALA A 37 14.42 10.80 0.02
CA ALA A 37 13.39 11.07 -0.96
C ALA A 37 12.01 10.82 -0.35
N PRO A 38 11.03 11.72 -0.56
CA PRO A 38 9.71 11.58 0.03
C PRO A 38 9.06 10.29 -0.44
N VAL A 39 8.64 9.44 0.49
CA VAL A 39 8.05 8.12 0.20
C VAL A 39 6.64 8.01 0.76
N ALA A 40 5.81 7.22 0.07
CA ALA A 40 4.49 6.76 0.50
C ALA A 40 4.46 5.23 0.54
N GLY A 41 3.48 4.64 1.22
CA GLY A 41 3.25 3.21 1.23
C GLY A 41 2.10 2.85 0.29
N LEU A 42 2.30 1.92 -0.65
CA LEU A 42 1.27 1.44 -1.56
C LEU A 42 1.11 -0.08 -1.48
N MET A 43 -0.13 -0.54 -1.32
CA MET A 43 -0.52 -1.94 -1.41
C MET A 43 -1.48 -2.10 -2.59
N ALA A 44 -1.20 -3.01 -3.52
CA ALA A 44 -2.02 -3.22 -4.71
C ALA A 44 -2.67 -4.60 -4.73
N PHE A 45 -3.88 -4.67 -5.30
CA PHE A 45 -4.76 -5.84 -5.29
C PHE A 45 -5.33 -6.13 -6.67
N ASN A 46 -5.47 -7.40 -6.99
CA ASN A 46 -6.31 -7.85 -8.10
C ASN A 46 -7.64 -8.40 -7.55
N LEU A 47 -8.73 -7.66 -7.70
CA LEU A 47 -10.06 -8.10 -7.31
C LEU A 47 -10.99 -8.38 -8.50
N SER A 48 -10.43 -8.47 -9.71
CA SER A 48 -11.20 -8.79 -10.91
C SER A 48 -11.12 -10.27 -11.27
N PRO A 49 -12.23 -11.03 -11.21
CA PRO A 49 -12.25 -12.43 -11.61
C PRO A 49 -12.03 -12.65 -13.12
N ASP A 50 -12.07 -11.58 -13.93
CA ASP A 50 -11.82 -11.62 -15.38
C ASP A 50 -10.34 -11.38 -15.75
N ALA A 51 -9.52 -10.98 -14.77
CA ALA A 51 -8.10 -10.77 -14.95
C ALA A 51 -7.31 -11.80 -14.11
N PRO A 52 -6.98 -12.96 -14.67
CA PRO A 52 -6.38 -14.07 -13.91
C PRO A 52 -4.99 -13.74 -13.36
N ALA A 53 -4.26 -12.84 -14.04
CA ALA A 53 -2.94 -12.36 -13.61
C ALA A 53 -2.71 -10.93 -14.12
N ILE A 54 -2.38 -10.01 -13.22
CA ILE A 54 -2.13 -8.60 -13.56
C ILE A 54 -0.78 -8.13 -13.03
N GLY A 55 -0.28 -7.07 -13.67
CA GLY A 55 0.80 -6.25 -13.16
C GLY A 55 0.35 -4.79 -13.01
N PHE A 56 1.10 -4.04 -12.21
CA PHE A 56 0.97 -2.59 -12.13
C PHE A 56 2.29 -1.91 -12.48
N THR A 57 2.20 -0.77 -13.15
CA THR A 57 3.33 0.15 -13.31
C THR A 57 3.02 1.49 -12.65
N LEU A 58 4.07 2.13 -12.12
CA LEU A 58 4.06 3.52 -11.65
C LEU A 58 5.08 4.31 -12.47
N SER A 59 4.62 5.37 -13.13
CA SER A 59 5.46 6.18 -14.02
C SER A 59 6.23 5.35 -15.07
N GLY A 60 5.61 4.28 -15.59
CA GLY A 60 6.20 3.37 -16.57
C GLY A 60 7.11 2.27 -16.00
N ASN A 61 7.45 2.32 -14.71
CA ASN A 61 8.26 1.28 -14.06
C ASN A 61 7.37 0.21 -13.40
N ASN A 62 7.78 -1.04 -13.46
CA ASN A 62 7.06 -2.12 -12.82
C ASN A 62 7.01 -1.91 -11.29
N PHE A 63 5.79 -1.83 -10.75
CA PHE A 63 5.55 -1.80 -9.32
C PHE A 63 5.42 -3.21 -8.73
N THR A 64 4.83 -4.14 -9.49
CA THR A 64 4.69 -5.55 -9.10
C THR A 64 5.76 -6.38 -9.79
N ASN A 65 6.67 -7.00 -9.01
CA ASN A 65 7.73 -7.86 -9.55
C ASN A 65 7.21 -9.22 -10.01
N THR A 66 6.07 -9.65 -9.45
CA THR A 66 5.37 -10.88 -9.83
C THR A 66 3.92 -10.55 -10.15
N PRO A 67 3.31 -11.23 -11.14
CA PRO A 67 1.90 -11.04 -11.44
C PRO A 67 1.00 -11.33 -10.24
N LEU A 68 0.01 -10.49 -10.03
CA LEU A 68 -1.01 -10.69 -8.99
C LEU A 68 -2.15 -11.53 -9.59
N ALA A 69 -2.29 -12.76 -9.12
CA ALA A 69 -3.45 -13.59 -9.44
C ALA A 69 -4.74 -12.97 -8.85
N TYR A 70 -5.90 -13.39 -9.37
CA TYR A 70 -7.19 -12.98 -8.81
C TYR A 70 -7.25 -13.24 -7.30
N THR A 71 -7.69 -12.26 -6.54
CA THR A 71 -7.70 -12.15 -5.07
C THR A 71 -6.35 -12.03 -4.38
N ASN A 72 -5.25 -11.94 -5.12
CA ASN A 72 -3.92 -11.71 -4.56
C ASN A 72 -3.59 -10.21 -4.48
N TYR A 73 -2.57 -9.90 -3.69
CA TYR A 73 -2.08 -8.54 -3.44
C TYR A 73 -0.56 -8.55 -3.22
N THR A 74 0.04 -7.38 -3.06
CA THR A 74 1.50 -7.21 -2.91
C THR A 74 2.09 -7.76 -1.60
N GLY A 75 1.27 -8.36 -0.74
CA GLY A 75 1.72 -8.93 0.55
C GLY A 75 1.87 -7.91 1.67
N GLY A 76 1.98 -6.63 1.36
CA GLY A 76 2.14 -5.53 2.29
C GLY A 76 2.27 -4.19 1.58
N TYR A 77 2.47 -3.11 2.33
CA TYR A 77 2.76 -1.80 1.76
C TYR A 77 4.22 -1.75 1.29
N LEU A 78 4.39 -1.51 0.00
CA LEU A 78 5.68 -1.25 -0.63
C LEU A 78 5.94 0.27 -0.64
N GLY A 79 7.19 0.66 -0.43
CA GLY A 79 7.60 2.07 -0.54
C GLY A 79 7.57 2.53 -2.00
N ILE A 80 6.97 3.68 -2.25
CA ILE A 80 6.97 4.36 -3.53
C ILE A 80 7.36 5.82 -3.34
N TYR A 81 7.93 6.46 -4.36
CA TYR A 81 8.16 7.91 -4.30
C TYR A 81 6.82 8.65 -4.28
N ALA A 82 6.68 9.62 -3.38
CA ALA A 82 5.52 10.52 -3.33
C ALA A 82 5.43 11.43 -4.56
N GLY A 83 4.28 12.08 -4.74
CA GLY A 83 3.97 12.95 -5.87
C GLY A 83 2.91 12.37 -6.81
N THR A 84 2.58 13.12 -7.85
CA THR A 84 1.61 12.68 -8.87
C THR A 84 2.29 11.72 -9.85
N ARG A 85 1.66 10.56 -10.05
CA ARG A 85 2.20 9.48 -10.88
C ARG A 85 1.11 8.82 -11.70
N PRO A 86 1.37 8.56 -13.00
CA PRO A 86 0.55 7.63 -13.78
C PRO A 86 0.68 6.22 -13.20
N VAL A 87 -0.47 5.60 -12.96
CA VAL A 87 -0.61 4.21 -12.49
C VAL A 87 -1.37 3.43 -13.55
N VAL A 88 -0.77 2.38 -14.06
CA VAL A 88 -1.38 1.53 -15.09
C VAL A 88 -1.45 0.09 -14.58
N ALA A 89 -2.65 -0.48 -14.64
CA ALA A 89 -2.87 -1.92 -14.50
C ALA A 89 -2.86 -2.55 -15.88
N PHE A 90 -2.16 -3.67 -16.03
CA PHE A 90 -2.06 -4.41 -17.29
C PHE A 90 -2.25 -5.91 -17.06
N ASP A 91 -2.77 -6.59 -18.08
CA ASP A 91 -2.81 -8.05 -18.11
C ASP A 91 -1.39 -8.60 -18.24
N ALA A 92 -0.96 -9.39 -17.29
CA ALA A 92 0.42 -9.88 -17.22
C ALA A 92 0.75 -10.96 -18.27
N ILE A 93 -0.28 -11.51 -18.95
CA ILE A 93 -0.11 -12.53 -20.00
C ILE A 93 -0.01 -11.87 -21.36
N SER A 94 -0.94 -10.96 -21.67
CA SER A 94 -1.02 -10.31 -23.00
C SER A 94 -0.27 -8.97 -23.07
N GLY A 95 0.03 -8.34 -21.93
CA GLY A 95 0.59 -6.99 -21.85
C GLY A 95 -0.44 -5.86 -22.10
N ASN A 96 -1.70 -6.20 -22.36
CA ASN A 96 -2.72 -5.20 -22.66
C ASN A 96 -3.03 -4.34 -21.43
N VAL A 97 -3.16 -3.03 -21.64
CA VAL A 97 -3.61 -2.10 -20.61
C VAL A 97 -5.06 -2.40 -20.24
N LEU A 98 -5.33 -2.54 -18.95
CA LEU A 98 -6.67 -2.76 -18.39
C LEU A 98 -7.26 -1.46 -17.86
N ALA A 99 -6.51 -0.72 -17.06
CA ALA A 99 -6.93 0.56 -16.49
C ALA A 99 -5.71 1.47 -16.28
N GLY A 100 -5.89 2.79 -16.42
CA GLY A 100 -4.83 3.76 -16.20
C GLY A 100 -5.41 5.09 -15.69
N SER A 101 -4.71 5.72 -14.75
CA SER A 101 -5.06 7.05 -14.22
C SER A 101 -3.86 7.66 -13.51
N ASP A 102 -3.84 8.98 -13.43
CA ASP A 102 -2.88 9.70 -12.58
C ASP A 102 -3.39 9.78 -11.15
N TYR A 103 -2.50 9.51 -10.21
CA TYR A 103 -2.79 9.61 -8.78
C TYR A 103 -1.70 10.39 -8.05
N THR A 104 -2.12 11.13 -7.02
CA THR A 104 -1.20 11.85 -6.13
C THR A 104 -1.02 11.06 -4.84
N PHE A 105 0.24 10.79 -4.50
CA PHE A 105 0.65 10.10 -3.28
C PHE A 105 1.35 11.09 -2.36
N ASP A 106 0.75 11.37 -1.19
CA ASP A 106 1.33 12.23 -0.19
C ASP A 106 2.44 11.49 0.56
N GLN A 107 3.48 12.23 0.94
CA GLN A 107 4.57 11.70 1.74
C GLN A 107 4.06 11.12 3.08
N GLU A 108 4.64 9.98 3.49
CA GLU A 108 4.33 9.29 4.74
C GLU A 108 2.88 8.83 4.90
N LYS A 109 2.15 8.70 3.79
CA LYS A 109 0.78 8.18 3.80
C LYS A 109 0.73 6.77 3.20
N TYR A 110 -0.29 6.03 3.61
CA TYR A 110 -0.57 4.69 3.12
C TYR A 110 -1.74 4.71 2.14
N TYR A 111 -1.64 3.86 1.12
CA TYR A 111 -2.63 3.76 0.05
C TYR A 111 -2.91 2.30 -0.29
N SER A 112 -4.17 2.00 -0.60
CA SER A 112 -4.58 0.74 -1.23
C SER A 112 -5.08 1.02 -2.65
N LEU A 113 -4.56 0.25 -3.61
CA LEU A 113 -4.92 0.31 -5.03
C LEU A 113 -5.60 -1.02 -5.41
N PHE A 114 -6.85 -0.94 -5.86
CA PHE A 114 -7.62 -2.12 -6.25
C PHE A 114 -7.92 -2.09 -7.74
N LEU A 115 -7.54 -3.14 -8.48
CA LEU A 115 -8.11 -3.38 -9.80
C LEU A 115 -9.43 -4.12 -9.63
N VAL A 116 -10.50 -3.52 -10.13
CA VAL A 116 -11.86 -4.08 -10.12
C VAL A 116 -12.45 -4.02 -11.53
N LYS A 117 -13.54 -4.75 -11.77
CA LYS A 117 -14.26 -4.71 -13.05
C LYS A 117 -15.77 -4.82 -12.84
N ASP A 118 -16.50 -3.90 -13.44
CA ASP A 118 -17.94 -4.00 -13.72
C ASP A 118 -18.16 -4.23 -15.23
N THR A 119 -18.52 -3.19 -15.96
CA THR A 119 -18.56 -3.18 -17.44
C THR A 119 -17.17 -2.97 -18.03
N SER A 120 -16.29 -2.24 -17.32
CA SER A 120 -14.90 -1.97 -17.67
C SER A 120 -13.98 -2.14 -16.47
N TYR A 121 -12.67 -2.17 -16.70
CA TYR A 121 -11.69 -2.20 -15.63
C TYR A 121 -11.49 -0.81 -15.03
N HIS A 122 -11.35 -0.76 -13.70
CA HIS A 122 -11.10 0.47 -12.95
C HIS A 122 -9.99 0.26 -11.93
N ASN A 123 -9.13 1.26 -11.81
CA ASN A 123 -8.23 1.42 -10.68
C ASN A 123 -8.96 2.24 -9.60
N ILE A 124 -9.11 1.70 -8.39
CA ILE A 124 -9.64 2.41 -7.23
C ILE A 124 -8.48 2.63 -6.28
N LEU A 125 -8.06 3.89 -6.10
CA LEU A 125 -7.06 4.27 -5.12
C LEU A 125 -7.74 4.89 -3.89
N VAL A 126 -7.38 4.42 -2.72
CA VAL A 126 -7.88 4.93 -1.44
C VAL A 126 -6.69 5.25 -0.53
N ARG A 127 -6.70 6.44 0.09
CA ARG A 127 -5.79 6.74 1.18
C ARG A 127 -6.25 5.96 2.43
N ASP A 128 -5.38 5.11 2.93
CA ASP A 128 -5.58 4.35 4.15
C ASP A 128 -5.22 5.25 5.35
N LYS A 129 -6.23 5.69 6.08
CA LYS A 129 -6.07 6.61 7.23
C LYS A 129 -5.46 5.90 8.45
N ILE A 130 -4.42 5.09 8.25
CA ILE A 130 -3.74 4.32 9.30
C ILE A 130 -3.07 5.24 10.32
N ASP A 131 -2.64 6.40 9.89
CA ASP A 131 -2.08 7.45 10.72
C ASP A 131 -3.05 7.98 11.80
N THR A 132 -4.35 7.72 11.66
CA THR A 132 -5.38 8.11 12.64
C THR A 132 -5.78 6.99 13.60
N LEU A 133 -5.28 5.76 13.39
CA LEU A 133 -5.66 4.60 14.19
C LEU A 133 -4.76 4.48 15.42
N ALA A 134 -5.35 4.15 16.58
CA ALA A 134 -4.61 3.93 17.81
C ALA A 134 -4.13 2.48 17.95
N GLY A 135 -2.85 2.27 18.28
CA GLY A 135 -2.29 0.94 18.57
C GLY A 135 -2.67 0.41 19.95
N THR A 136 -3.95 0.54 20.33
CA THR A 136 -4.47 0.15 21.64
C THR A 136 -4.54 -1.36 21.80
N SER A 137 -4.12 -1.87 22.97
CA SER A 137 -4.27 -3.29 23.31
C SER A 137 -5.75 -3.70 23.34
N GLY A 138 -6.06 -4.90 22.88
CA GLY A 138 -7.41 -5.45 22.79
C GLY A 138 -8.25 -4.92 21.62
N ILE A 139 -7.76 -3.94 20.86
CA ILE A 139 -8.48 -3.34 19.72
C ILE A 139 -7.85 -3.75 18.39
N ALA A 140 -8.68 -4.15 17.44
CA ALA A 140 -8.36 -4.31 16.01
C ALA A 140 -9.17 -3.31 15.18
N TYR A 141 -8.83 -3.19 13.90
CA TYR A 141 -9.57 -2.34 12.97
C TYR A 141 -9.95 -3.12 11.73
N VAL A 142 -11.17 -2.91 11.25
CA VAL A 142 -11.70 -3.59 10.08
C VAL A 142 -12.37 -2.61 9.14
N ARG A 143 -12.18 -2.82 7.83
CA ARG A 143 -12.94 -2.19 6.76
C ARG A 143 -13.29 -3.21 5.70
N TYR A 144 -14.06 -2.81 4.69
CA TYR A 144 -14.32 -3.63 3.51
C TYR A 144 -14.08 -2.85 2.22
N ILE A 145 -13.91 -3.59 1.12
CA ILE A 145 -14.14 -3.14 -0.25
C ILE A 145 -15.21 -4.01 -0.90
N ASN A 146 -16.18 -3.40 -1.60
CA ASN A 146 -17.13 -4.11 -2.45
C ASN A 146 -16.66 -4.09 -3.91
N ALA A 147 -16.08 -5.20 -4.37
CA ALA A 147 -15.69 -5.42 -5.76
C ALA A 147 -16.63 -6.41 -6.49
N VAL A 148 -17.87 -6.60 -6.00
CA VAL A 148 -18.87 -7.46 -6.61
C VAL A 148 -19.76 -6.64 -7.54
N PRO A 149 -19.67 -6.84 -8.87
CA PRO A 149 -20.50 -6.08 -9.83
C PRO A 149 -21.95 -6.56 -9.86
N GLY A 150 -22.83 -5.69 -10.35
CA GLY A 150 -24.20 -6.05 -10.71
C GLY A 150 -25.18 -6.28 -9.55
N LEU A 151 -24.79 -5.97 -8.31
CA LEU A 151 -25.67 -6.12 -7.14
C LEU A 151 -26.51 -4.87 -6.83
N GLY A 152 -26.40 -3.80 -7.62
CA GLY A 152 -27.01 -2.53 -7.28
C GLY A 152 -26.37 -1.93 -6.02
N SER A 153 -27.15 -1.80 -4.94
CA SER A 153 -26.68 -1.27 -3.66
C SER A 153 -26.85 -2.31 -2.54
N PRO A 154 -26.00 -3.36 -2.49
CA PRO A 154 -26.11 -4.36 -1.44
C PRO A 154 -25.80 -3.76 -0.08
N VAL A 155 -26.35 -4.38 0.97
CA VAL A 155 -25.99 -4.06 2.35
C VAL A 155 -24.76 -4.85 2.75
N VAL A 156 -23.72 -4.16 3.21
CA VAL A 156 -22.58 -4.77 3.87
C VAL A 156 -22.68 -4.56 5.37
N LYS A 157 -22.62 -5.63 6.11
CA LYS A 157 -22.72 -5.64 7.56
C LYS A 157 -21.52 -6.35 8.18
N ILE A 158 -20.89 -5.71 9.14
CA ILE A 158 -19.88 -6.33 10.01
C ILE A 158 -20.39 -6.24 11.43
N THR A 159 -20.49 -7.40 12.09
CA THR A 159 -21.01 -7.51 13.45
C THR A 159 -19.99 -8.13 14.38
N GLN A 160 -20.07 -7.74 15.66
CA GLN A 160 -19.33 -8.36 16.74
C GLN A 160 -20.25 -8.55 17.95
N ASN A 161 -20.31 -9.76 18.48
CA ASN A 161 -21.19 -10.10 19.63
C ASN A 161 -22.64 -9.66 19.41
N GLY A 162 -23.14 -9.79 18.16
CA GLY A 162 -24.51 -9.41 17.79
C GLY A 162 -24.71 -7.90 17.51
N ASN A 163 -23.74 -7.04 17.81
CA ASN A 163 -23.81 -5.60 17.58
C ASN A 163 -23.23 -5.22 16.23
N ASP A 164 -23.84 -4.23 15.58
CA ASP A 164 -23.37 -3.69 14.32
C ASP A 164 -22.14 -2.80 14.53
N VAL A 165 -21.04 -3.13 13.82
CA VAL A 165 -19.83 -2.32 13.73
C VAL A 165 -19.89 -1.48 12.45
N ILE A 166 -20.25 -2.11 11.34
CA ILE A 166 -20.52 -1.48 10.05
C ILE A 166 -21.86 -2.04 9.57
N ASN A 167 -22.74 -1.15 9.10
CA ASN A 167 -24.02 -1.53 8.52
C ASN A 167 -24.47 -0.44 7.57
N GLY A 168 -24.45 -0.73 6.27
CA GLY A 168 -24.82 0.26 5.26
C GLY A 168 -24.77 -0.26 3.84
N ASN A 169 -25.34 0.53 2.95
CA ASN A 169 -25.30 0.26 1.53
C ASN A 169 -23.90 0.47 0.98
N ALA A 170 -23.47 -0.45 0.12
CA ALA A 170 -22.14 -0.46 -0.47
C ALA A 170 -22.25 -0.65 -1.99
N ASN A 171 -22.28 0.42 -2.75
CA ASN A 171 -22.19 0.35 -4.21
C ASN A 171 -20.90 -0.33 -4.65
N PHE A 172 -20.88 -0.83 -5.89
CA PHE A 172 -19.65 -1.34 -6.49
C PHE A 172 -18.50 -0.32 -6.37
N GLY A 173 -17.32 -0.78 -5.97
CA GLY A 173 -16.15 0.07 -5.76
C GLY A 173 -16.09 0.79 -4.41
N THR A 174 -17.13 0.69 -3.57
CA THR A 174 -17.14 1.32 -2.24
C THR A 174 -16.07 0.69 -1.34
N VAL A 175 -15.22 1.53 -0.75
CA VAL A 175 -14.29 1.18 0.33
C VAL A 175 -14.71 1.93 1.58
N SER A 176 -14.98 1.22 2.67
CA SER A 176 -15.32 1.85 3.94
C SER A 176 -14.09 2.42 4.65
N ASP A 177 -14.30 3.37 5.56
CA ASP A 177 -13.27 3.71 6.56
C ASP A 177 -13.03 2.50 7.51
N PHE A 178 -11.90 2.51 8.22
CA PHE A 178 -11.62 1.53 9.25
C PHE A 178 -12.48 1.80 10.50
N SER A 179 -13.12 0.75 11.01
CA SER A 179 -13.88 0.76 12.25
C SER A 179 -13.20 -0.08 13.31
N ALA A 180 -13.18 0.40 14.55
CA ALA A 180 -12.60 -0.32 15.68
C ALA A 180 -13.50 -1.51 16.09
N VAL A 181 -12.88 -2.63 16.43
CA VAL A 181 -13.49 -3.83 16.99
C VAL A 181 -12.64 -4.37 18.13
N GLN A 182 -13.23 -5.11 19.06
CA GLN A 182 -12.44 -5.86 20.03
C GLN A 182 -11.71 -7.02 19.34
N ALA A 183 -10.53 -7.37 19.83
CA ALA A 183 -9.90 -8.63 19.41
C ALA A 183 -10.83 -9.82 19.67
N GLY A 184 -10.95 -10.74 18.72
CA GLY A 184 -11.88 -11.87 18.77
C GLY A 184 -12.61 -12.10 17.45
N GLN A 185 -13.79 -12.69 17.51
CA GLN A 185 -14.56 -13.02 16.32
C GLN A 185 -15.42 -11.85 15.83
N ILE A 186 -15.42 -11.64 14.52
CA ILE A 186 -16.35 -10.76 13.81
C ILE A 186 -17.01 -11.53 12.68
N THR A 187 -18.23 -11.16 12.34
CA THR A 187 -18.95 -11.72 11.19
C THR A 187 -19.17 -10.65 10.14
N ILE A 188 -18.78 -10.95 8.91
CA ILE A 188 -18.91 -10.10 7.73
C ILE A 188 -19.97 -10.68 6.81
N LYS A 189 -20.93 -9.88 6.41
CA LYS A 189 -22.03 -10.30 5.54
C LYS A 189 -22.23 -9.30 4.41
N ILE A 190 -22.50 -9.80 3.20
CA ILE A 190 -23.04 -9.02 2.08
C ILE A 190 -24.38 -9.59 1.69
N ASN A 191 -25.38 -8.73 1.57
CA ASN A 191 -26.74 -9.11 1.23
C ASN A 191 -27.30 -8.16 0.15
N SER A 192 -27.86 -8.73 -0.90
CA SER A 192 -28.56 -8.01 -1.97
C SER A 192 -29.94 -8.61 -2.20
N ASN A 193 -31.00 -7.94 -1.70
CA ASN A 193 -32.43 -8.16 -2.00
C ASN A 193 -32.82 -9.64 -2.16
N ASP A 194 -32.49 -10.47 -1.17
CA ASP A 194 -32.76 -11.93 -1.12
C ASP A 194 -32.11 -12.77 -2.26
N THR A 195 -31.43 -12.14 -3.20
CA THR A 195 -30.81 -12.82 -4.34
C THR A 195 -29.37 -13.29 -4.05
N LEU A 196 -28.67 -12.61 -3.17
CA LEU A 196 -27.32 -12.96 -2.74
C LEU A 196 -27.17 -12.76 -1.25
N GLN A 197 -26.76 -13.80 -0.56
CA GLN A 197 -26.34 -13.72 0.83
C GLN A 197 -25.04 -14.49 0.99
N VAL A 198 -23.95 -13.81 1.32
CA VAL A 198 -22.66 -14.41 1.63
C VAL A 198 -22.19 -13.90 2.98
N GLU A 199 -21.72 -14.83 3.81
CA GLU A 199 -21.28 -14.53 5.16
C GLU A 199 -19.96 -15.23 5.45
N ARG A 200 -19.12 -14.59 6.25
CA ARG A 200 -17.88 -15.14 6.77
C ARG A 200 -17.57 -14.64 8.15
N THR A 201 -17.30 -15.54 9.08
CA THR A 201 -16.73 -15.23 10.40
C THR A 201 -15.21 -15.37 10.36
N ILE A 202 -14.52 -14.40 10.93
CA ILE A 202 -13.06 -14.39 11.05
C ILE A 202 -12.65 -14.03 12.48
N SER A 203 -11.47 -14.45 12.90
CA SER A 203 -10.83 -13.98 14.13
C SER A 203 -9.90 -12.82 13.82
N VAL A 204 -9.98 -11.75 14.61
CA VAL A 204 -9.13 -10.57 14.50
C VAL A 204 -8.29 -10.44 15.78
N ASP A 205 -7.01 -10.15 15.60
CA ASP A 205 -6.05 -9.99 16.71
C ASP A 205 -5.89 -8.50 17.04
N GLU A 206 -5.52 -8.20 18.27
CA GLU A 206 -5.28 -6.83 18.72
C GLU A 206 -4.24 -6.09 17.91
N ARG A 207 -4.43 -4.79 17.75
CA ARG A 207 -3.54 -3.88 17.00
C ARG A 207 -3.38 -4.21 15.52
N LYS A 208 -4.07 -5.23 15.01
CA LYS A 208 -4.07 -5.52 13.57
C LYS A 208 -5.15 -4.75 12.83
N VAL A 209 -4.83 -4.43 11.59
CA VAL A 209 -5.71 -3.70 10.65
C VAL A 209 -6.09 -4.65 9.53
N TYR A 210 -7.38 -4.83 9.29
CA TYR A 210 -7.91 -5.81 8.34
C TYR A 210 -8.74 -5.15 7.24
N THR A 211 -8.60 -5.65 6.01
CA THR A 211 -9.51 -5.32 4.92
C THR A 211 -10.24 -6.59 4.46
N ALA A 212 -11.58 -6.58 4.55
CA ALA A 212 -12.43 -7.58 3.95
C ALA A 212 -12.58 -7.29 2.45
N LEU A 213 -12.35 -8.30 1.63
CA LEU A 213 -12.41 -8.25 0.17
C LEU A 213 -13.69 -8.97 -0.27
N LEU A 214 -14.73 -8.20 -0.64
CA LEU A 214 -15.96 -8.73 -1.20
C LEU A 214 -15.76 -8.77 -2.71
N SER A 215 -15.60 -9.94 -3.29
CA SER A 215 -15.26 -10.08 -4.72
C SER A 215 -15.92 -11.31 -5.33
N GLY A 216 -15.97 -11.35 -6.66
CA GLY A 216 -16.58 -12.41 -7.43
C GLY A 216 -17.69 -11.92 -8.33
N LYS A 217 -18.36 -12.86 -8.99
CA LYS A 217 -19.49 -12.59 -9.88
C LYS A 217 -20.74 -13.29 -9.37
N PRO A 218 -21.89 -12.60 -9.29
CA PRO A 218 -23.15 -13.23 -8.99
C PRO A 218 -23.57 -14.20 -10.11
N GLY A 219 -24.18 -15.33 -9.73
CA GLY A 219 -24.83 -16.24 -10.70
C GLY A 219 -23.89 -17.03 -11.61
N VAL A 220 -22.56 -17.07 -11.33
CA VAL A 220 -21.63 -17.91 -12.09
C VAL A 220 -21.56 -19.32 -11.54
N SER A 221 -21.39 -20.31 -12.43
CA SER A 221 -21.20 -21.72 -12.07
C SER A 221 -19.78 -22.04 -11.60
N ASP A 222 -18.80 -21.27 -12.04
CA ASP A 222 -17.41 -21.40 -11.61
C ASP A 222 -17.25 -20.92 -10.16
N SER A 223 -17.10 -21.86 -9.24
CA SER A 223 -16.99 -21.59 -7.82
C SER A 223 -15.77 -20.74 -7.46
N SER A 224 -14.71 -20.77 -8.28
CA SER A 224 -13.50 -19.94 -8.06
C SER A 224 -13.74 -18.45 -8.33
N LYS A 225 -14.79 -18.14 -9.10
CA LYS A 225 -15.24 -16.78 -9.45
C LYS A 225 -16.53 -16.39 -8.76
N ALA A 226 -17.18 -17.29 -8.03
CA ALA A 226 -18.39 -17.00 -7.26
C ALA A 226 -18.12 -15.93 -6.19
N VAL A 227 -19.18 -15.21 -5.81
CA VAL A 227 -19.08 -14.17 -4.77
C VAL A 227 -18.58 -14.79 -3.47
N SER A 228 -17.54 -14.21 -2.94
CA SER A 228 -16.89 -14.67 -1.70
C SER A 228 -16.36 -13.49 -0.90
N ILE A 229 -16.19 -13.74 0.40
CA ILE A 229 -15.54 -12.81 1.32
C ILE A 229 -14.16 -13.35 1.66
N LYS A 230 -13.11 -12.66 1.23
CA LYS A 230 -11.74 -12.88 1.68
C LYS A 230 -11.33 -11.76 2.60
N TYR A 231 -10.20 -11.88 3.27
CA TYR A 231 -9.64 -10.80 4.07
C TYR A 231 -8.12 -10.86 4.06
N ILE A 232 -7.53 -9.72 4.31
CA ILE A 232 -6.08 -9.58 4.48
C ILE A 232 -5.79 -8.78 5.75
N THR A 233 -4.58 -8.91 6.26
CA THR A 233 -4.05 -8.01 7.27
C THR A 233 -3.24 -6.93 6.58
N ASN A 234 -3.65 -5.66 6.72
CA ASN A 234 -2.91 -4.51 6.20
C ASN A 234 -1.60 -4.28 6.96
N GLY A 235 -1.58 -4.65 8.24
CA GLY A 235 -0.40 -4.55 9.10
C GLY A 235 -0.75 -4.59 10.57
N THR A 236 0.27 -4.47 11.42
CA THR A 236 0.13 -4.38 12.88
C THR A 236 0.53 -2.98 13.33
N LEU A 237 -0.36 -2.28 14.02
CA LEU A 237 -0.10 -0.93 14.54
C LEU A 237 0.98 -0.96 15.63
N SER A 238 1.88 0.01 15.58
CA SER A 238 2.84 0.23 16.66
C SER A 238 2.09 0.55 17.95
N PRO A 239 2.48 -0.04 19.10
CA PRO A 239 1.97 0.37 20.41
C PRO A 239 2.47 1.76 20.80
N ASP A 240 3.52 2.25 20.18
CA ASP A 240 4.08 3.57 20.41
C ASP A 240 3.15 4.65 19.84
N SER A 241 2.60 5.47 20.71
CA SER A 241 1.72 6.58 20.34
C SER A 241 2.46 7.70 19.60
N THR A 242 3.80 7.75 19.66
CA THR A 242 4.64 8.72 18.97
C THR A 242 5.03 8.29 17.56
N ALA A 243 4.78 7.02 17.19
CA ALA A 243 5.04 6.53 15.84
C ALA A 243 4.13 7.24 14.83
N ASN A 244 4.75 7.94 13.87
CA ASN A 244 4.09 8.73 12.84
C ASN A 244 4.42 8.22 11.44
N GLY A 245 3.67 8.70 10.45
CA GLY A 245 3.90 8.41 9.05
C GLY A 245 3.99 6.91 8.78
N LEU A 246 4.95 6.50 7.97
CA LEU A 246 5.17 5.09 7.62
C LEU A 246 5.71 4.23 8.77
N GLY A 247 6.09 4.80 9.91
CA GLY A 247 6.45 4.07 11.13
C GLY A 247 5.25 3.49 11.90
N ARG A 248 4.02 3.87 11.53
CA ARG A 248 2.79 3.46 12.22
C ARG A 248 2.50 1.96 12.11
N ILE A 249 2.93 1.32 11.03
CA ILE A 249 2.83 -0.13 10.84
C ILE A 249 4.20 -0.77 11.03
N ASN A 250 4.28 -1.75 11.93
CA ASN A 250 5.47 -2.57 12.13
C ASN A 250 5.65 -3.57 10.97
N GLY A 251 6.91 -3.83 10.59
CA GLY A 251 7.25 -4.89 9.65
C GLY A 251 7.01 -4.55 8.17
N ARG A 252 7.02 -3.26 7.80
CA ARG A 252 6.94 -2.88 6.38
C ARG A 252 8.18 -3.33 5.62
N THR A 253 7.99 -3.79 4.40
CA THR A 253 9.08 -4.01 3.44
C THR A 253 9.37 -2.70 2.71
N ILE A 254 10.57 -2.15 2.84
CA ILE A 254 10.98 -0.96 2.10
C ILE A 254 11.71 -1.44 0.83
N ALA A 255 10.94 -1.71 -0.23
CA ALA A 255 11.47 -1.65 -1.58
C ALA A 255 10.96 -0.32 -2.17
N ILE A 256 11.86 0.57 -2.60
CA ILE A 256 11.47 1.84 -3.24
C ILE A 256 11.33 1.56 -4.73
N HIS A 257 10.14 1.75 -5.27
CA HIS A 257 9.79 1.58 -6.67
C HIS A 257 9.49 2.91 -7.36
#